data_10c4f6966cad706c712973a87378ef64
#
_entry.id   10c4f6966cad706c712973a87378ef64
#
_cell.length_a   1.000
_cell.length_b   1.000
_cell.length_c   1.000
_cell.angle_alpha   90.00
_cell.angle_beta   90.00
_cell.angle_gamma   90.00
#
_symmetry.space_group_name_H-M   'P 1'
#
loop_
_entity.id
_entity.type
_entity.pdbx_description
1 polymer ?
#
loop_
_entity_poly.entity_id
_entity_poly.type
_entity_poly.pdbx_seq_one_letter_code
_entity_poly.pdbx_strand_id
1 'polypeptide(L)'
;MSSVQYFNEIADKWNVIRSDYFEERLKYKVLSKTNVKDNVVADLGCGTGFLSVALALDAKTVFSLDQSRNMLRQANEIMRSKNFNNVYLMESSLENLVLFDESVDVTFINMALHHVKDAKKAIEEMYRVIKRGGRVVIADVQEHDGKWAKEEMYDEWLGFSNSQIDKYLKEVGFKNIQIENTELKCKGYSSKGEYTEAGIFIAVADKEE
;
A
#
# COMPACT_ATOMS: atom_id res chain seq x y z
N MET A 1 13.60 17.32 -2.40
CA MET A 1 12.29 16.89 -2.95
C MET A 1 11.65 15.98 -1.90
N SER A 2 10.33 15.98 -1.78
CA SER A 2 9.62 15.00 -0.94
C SER A 2 9.14 13.82 -1.77
N SER A 3 8.79 12.68 -1.10
CA SER A 3 8.17 11.52 -1.76
C SER A 3 6.95 11.93 -2.59
N VAL A 4 6.07 12.78 -2.06
CA VAL A 4 4.89 13.30 -2.79
C VAL A 4 5.28 14.06 -4.06
N GLN A 5 6.31 14.90 -4.01
CA GLN A 5 6.78 15.64 -5.20
C GLN A 5 7.33 14.68 -6.25
N TYR A 6 8.14 13.71 -5.82
CA TYR A 6 8.69 12.67 -6.70
C TYR A 6 7.56 11.91 -7.43
N PHE A 7 6.57 11.39 -6.69
CA PHE A 7 5.47 10.66 -7.30
C PHE A 7 4.56 11.54 -8.19
N ASN A 8 4.44 12.83 -7.89
CA ASN A 8 3.75 13.76 -8.80
C ASN A 8 4.49 13.92 -10.14
N GLU A 9 5.83 13.92 -10.14
CA GLU A 9 6.64 14.10 -11.36
C GLU A 9 6.65 12.86 -12.25
N ILE A 10 6.60 11.65 -11.67
CA ILE A 10 6.72 10.39 -12.43
C ILE A 10 5.40 9.69 -12.71
N ALA A 11 4.26 10.27 -12.30
CA ALA A 11 2.97 9.60 -12.32
C ALA A 11 2.56 9.05 -13.71
N ASP A 12 2.88 9.75 -14.79
CA ASP A 12 2.62 9.34 -16.17
C ASP A 12 3.44 8.11 -16.61
N LYS A 13 4.59 7.88 -15.98
CA LYS A 13 5.51 6.76 -16.27
C LYS A 13 5.47 5.67 -15.22
N TRP A 14 4.76 5.90 -14.10
CA TRP A 14 4.82 5.04 -12.93
C TRP A 14 4.50 3.58 -13.23
N ASN A 15 3.52 3.29 -14.07
CA ASN A 15 3.17 1.91 -14.41
C ASN A 15 4.32 1.12 -15.06
N VAL A 16 5.12 1.79 -15.88
CA VAL A 16 6.31 1.19 -16.49
C VAL A 16 7.41 1.03 -15.43
N ILE A 17 7.71 2.10 -14.70
CA ILE A 17 8.74 2.12 -13.65
C ILE A 17 8.44 1.04 -12.60
N ARG A 18 7.20 0.97 -12.09
CA ARG A 18 6.77 -0.02 -11.11
C ARG A 18 6.99 -1.46 -11.58
N SER A 19 6.74 -1.75 -12.86
CA SER A 19 6.89 -3.11 -13.38
C SER A 19 8.33 -3.63 -13.35
N ASP A 20 9.31 -2.74 -13.28
CA ASP A 20 10.72 -3.09 -13.12
C ASP A 20 11.07 -3.42 -11.65
N TYR A 21 10.31 -2.85 -10.69
CA TYR A 21 10.55 -3.07 -9.26
C TYR A 21 9.91 -4.34 -8.72
N PHE A 22 8.64 -4.61 -9.04
CA PHE A 22 7.94 -5.80 -8.53
C PHE A 22 6.88 -6.34 -9.49
N GLU A 23 6.63 -7.64 -9.36
CA GLU A 23 5.80 -8.39 -10.30
C GLU A 23 4.29 -8.18 -10.11
N GLU A 24 3.55 -8.31 -11.21
CA GLU A 24 2.08 -8.29 -11.21
C GLU A 24 1.45 -9.35 -10.28
N ARG A 25 2.14 -10.47 -10.03
CA ARG A 25 1.66 -11.54 -9.14
C ARG A 25 1.46 -11.09 -7.70
N LEU A 26 2.14 -10.01 -7.27
CA LEU A 26 2.03 -9.48 -5.91
C LEU A 26 0.57 -9.15 -5.56
N LYS A 27 -0.17 -8.50 -6.46
CA LYS A 27 -1.57 -8.13 -6.20
C LYS A 27 -2.46 -9.35 -5.93
N TYR A 28 -2.26 -10.45 -6.66
CA TYR A 28 -3.05 -11.66 -6.43
C TYR A 28 -2.73 -12.32 -5.09
N LYS A 29 -1.46 -12.29 -4.67
CA LYS A 29 -1.07 -12.75 -3.32
C LYS A 29 -1.70 -11.88 -2.23
N VAL A 30 -1.67 -10.56 -2.38
CA VAL A 30 -2.29 -9.63 -1.44
C VAL A 30 -3.80 -9.88 -1.36
N LEU A 31 -4.48 -9.98 -2.49
CA LEU A 31 -5.93 -10.24 -2.54
C LEU A 31 -6.32 -11.61 -1.97
N SER A 32 -5.45 -12.62 -2.10
CA SER A 32 -5.73 -13.96 -1.53
C SER A 32 -5.77 -14.00 0.01
N LYS A 33 -5.37 -12.91 0.68
CA LYS A 33 -5.30 -12.84 2.14
C LYS A 33 -6.63 -12.57 2.82
N THR A 34 -7.62 -12.13 2.07
CA THR A 34 -8.96 -11.88 2.61
C THR A 34 -10.01 -11.88 1.52
N ASN A 35 -11.24 -12.23 1.88
CA ASN A 35 -12.36 -12.07 0.97
C ASN A 35 -12.82 -10.62 0.97
N VAL A 36 -12.88 -9.99 -0.21
CA VAL A 36 -13.32 -8.59 -0.37
C VAL A 36 -14.72 -8.48 -0.96
N LYS A 37 -15.35 -9.61 -1.29
CA LYS A 37 -16.65 -9.62 -1.94
C LYS A 37 -17.69 -8.91 -1.08
N ASP A 38 -18.42 -7.98 -1.69
CA ASP A 38 -19.46 -7.16 -1.08
C ASP A 38 -18.99 -6.26 0.08
N ASN A 39 -17.67 -6.15 0.33
CA ASN A 39 -17.07 -5.33 1.37
C ASN A 39 -16.80 -3.89 0.91
N VAL A 40 -16.76 -2.98 1.87
CA VAL A 40 -16.19 -1.63 1.71
C VAL A 40 -14.71 -1.71 2.04
N VAL A 41 -13.85 -1.42 1.10
CA VAL A 41 -12.39 -1.57 1.27
C VAL A 41 -11.67 -0.25 1.02
N ALA A 42 -10.49 -0.08 1.61
CA ALA A 42 -9.59 1.03 1.33
C ALA A 42 -8.25 0.53 0.78
N ASP A 43 -7.82 1.11 -0.34
CA ASP A 43 -6.48 0.95 -0.94
C ASP A 43 -5.66 2.20 -0.61
N LEU A 44 -4.70 2.06 0.27
CA LEU A 44 -3.93 3.13 0.89
C LEU A 44 -2.56 3.27 0.23
N GLY A 45 -2.26 4.48 -0.29
CA GLY A 45 -1.12 4.67 -1.18
C GLY A 45 -1.37 3.99 -2.54
N CYS A 46 -2.56 4.20 -3.10
CA CYS A 46 -3.04 3.46 -4.27
C CYS A 46 -2.24 3.73 -5.55
N GLY A 47 -1.45 4.81 -5.59
CA GLY A 47 -0.71 5.24 -6.78
C GLY A 47 -1.65 5.39 -7.98
N THR A 48 -1.30 4.75 -9.09
CA THR A 48 -2.11 4.71 -10.31
C THR A 48 -3.24 3.67 -10.28
N GLY A 49 -3.50 3.04 -9.12
CA GLY A 49 -4.60 2.09 -8.93
C GLY A 49 -4.24 0.63 -9.20
N PHE A 50 -2.98 0.24 -9.00
CA PHE A 50 -2.51 -1.13 -9.22
C PHE A 50 -3.35 -2.19 -8.49
N LEU A 51 -3.65 -1.97 -7.21
CA LEU A 51 -4.48 -2.87 -6.43
C LEU A 51 -5.96 -2.51 -6.56
N SER A 52 -6.30 -1.23 -6.63
CA SER A 52 -7.67 -0.72 -6.74
C SER A 52 -8.45 -1.34 -7.92
N VAL A 53 -7.80 -1.51 -9.07
CA VAL A 53 -8.40 -2.16 -10.26
C VAL A 53 -8.86 -3.59 -9.96
N ALA A 54 -8.08 -4.33 -9.21
CA ALA A 54 -8.41 -5.72 -8.89
C ALA A 54 -9.47 -5.79 -7.77
N LEU A 55 -9.38 -4.90 -6.77
CA LEU A 55 -10.40 -4.77 -5.71
C LEU A 55 -11.77 -4.40 -6.27
N ALA A 56 -11.82 -3.53 -7.30
CA ALA A 56 -13.06 -3.06 -7.89
C ALA A 56 -13.90 -4.15 -8.55
N LEU A 57 -13.33 -5.32 -8.85
CA LEU A 57 -14.04 -6.44 -9.46
C LEU A 57 -15.03 -7.11 -8.51
N ASP A 58 -14.69 -7.17 -7.21
CA ASP A 58 -15.45 -7.95 -6.23
C ASP A 58 -15.96 -7.10 -5.04
N ALA A 59 -15.27 -6.01 -4.71
CA ALA A 59 -15.65 -5.16 -3.59
C ALA A 59 -16.92 -4.34 -3.91
N LYS A 60 -17.74 -4.12 -2.89
CA LYS A 60 -18.90 -3.21 -2.98
C LYS A 60 -18.47 -1.77 -3.25
N THR A 61 -17.43 -1.32 -2.54
CA THR A 61 -16.87 0.02 -2.64
C THR A 61 -15.37 -0.03 -2.39
N VAL A 62 -14.61 0.69 -3.19
CA VAL A 62 -13.16 0.86 -3.01
C VAL A 62 -12.87 2.35 -2.78
N PHE A 63 -12.39 2.70 -1.61
CA PHE A 63 -11.78 3.99 -1.34
C PHE A 63 -10.30 3.88 -1.68
N SER A 64 -9.84 4.65 -2.67
CA SER A 64 -8.45 4.63 -3.14
C SER A 64 -7.79 5.95 -2.78
N LEU A 65 -6.84 5.91 -1.84
CA LEU A 65 -6.24 7.08 -1.24
C LEU A 65 -4.76 7.21 -1.63
N ASP A 66 -4.36 8.42 -2.03
CA ASP A 66 -2.96 8.76 -2.29
C ASP A 66 -2.71 10.24 -2.02
N GLN A 67 -1.47 10.62 -1.67
CA GLN A 67 -1.09 12.01 -1.49
C GLN A 67 -0.79 12.73 -2.82
N SER A 68 -0.44 11.97 -3.85
CA SER A 68 -0.09 12.49 -5.17
C SER A 68 -1.34 12.70 -6.01
N ARG A 69 -1.68 13.95 -6.27
CA ARG A 69 -2.78 14.30 -7.20
C ARG A 69 -2.57 13.76 -8.60
N ASN A 70 -1.33 13.70 -9.06
CA ASN A 70 -1.02 13.22 -10.39
C ASN A 70 -1.19 11.71 -10.48
N MET A 71 -0.83 10.93 -9.42
CA MET A 71 -1.15 9.52 -9.31
C MET A 71 -2.67 9.30 -9.38
N LEU A 72 -3.44 10.05 -8.60
CA LEU A 72 -4.91 9.95 -8.60
C LEU A 72 -5.53 10.30 -9.95
N ARG A 73 -4.95 11.26 -10.71
CA ARG A 73 -5.41 11.55 -12.10
C ARG A 73 -5.20 10.34 -13.01
N GLN A 74 -4.02 9.70 -12.96
CA GLN A 74 -3.76 8.48 -13.73
C GLN A 74 -4.70 7.34 -13.31
N ALA A 75 -4.89 7.15 -11.99
CA ALA A 75 -5.85 6.18 -11.49
C ALA A 75 -7.27 6.43 -12.03
N ASN A 76 -7.74 7.70 -12.03
CA ASN A 76 -9.05 8.08 -12.54
C ASN A 76 -9.22 7.73 -14.04
N GLU A 77 -8.21 7.99 -14.85
CA GLU A 77 -8.23 7.61 -16.26
C GLU A 77 -8.36 6.10 -16.45
N ILE A 78 -7.61 5.32 -15.64
CA ILE A 78 -7.68 3.86 -15.67
C ILE A 78 -9.05 3.36 -15.22
N MET A 79 -9.62 3.89 -14.12
CA MET A 79 -10.93 3.48 -13.62
C MET A 79 -12.03 3.78 -14.62
N ARG A 80 -12.00 4.97 -15.26
CA ARG A 80 -12.93 5.34 -16.31
C ARG A 80 -12.82 4.46 -17.55
N SER A 81 -11.61 4.13 -17.99
CA SER A 81 -11.40 3.27 -19.17
C SER A 81 -11.95 1.85 -18.96
N LYS A 82 -12.05 1.41 -17.72
CA LYS A 82 -12.58 0.10 -17.32
C LYS A 82 -14.07 0.15 -16.90
N ASN A 83 -14.68 1.34 -16.93
CA ASN A 83 -16.07 1.58 -16.52
C ASN A 83 -16.35 1.19 -15.05
N PHE A 84 -15.37 1.30 -14.16
CA PHE A 84 -15.60 1.12 -12.73
C PHE A 84 -16.33 2.34 -12.16
N ASN A 85 -17.41 2.09 -11.42
CA ASN A 85 -18.25 3.10 -10.78
C ASN A 85 -18.29 2.94 -9.25
N ASN A 86 -17.57 1.98 -8.72
CA ASN A 86 -17.46 1.66 -7.28
C ASN A 86 -16.12 2.06 -6.67
N VAL A 87 -15.26 2.81 -7.39
CA VAL A 87 -13.96 3.30 -6.90
C VAL A 87 -14.03 4.80 -6.67
N TYR A 88 -13.66 5.23 -5.47
CA TYR A 88 -13.65 6.63 -5.04
C TYR A 88 -12.22 7.05 -4.73
N LEU A 89 -11.70 7.96 -5.55
CA LEU A 89 -10.32 8.46 -5.45
C LEU A 89 -10.28 9.68 -4.52
N MET A 90 -9.40 9.67 -3.53
CA MET A 90 -9.31 10.74 -2.53
C MET A 90 -7.85 11.10 -2.23
N GLU A 91 -7.56 12.39 -2.20
CA GLU A 91 -6.25 12.88 -1.74
C GLU A 91 -6.19 12.79 -0.22
N SER A 92 -5.21 12.05 0.29
CA SER A 92 -5.07 11.80 1.73
C SER A 92 -3.64 11.43 2.11
N SER A 93 -3.18 11.92 3.26
CA SER A 93 -2.01 11.35 3.94
C SER A 93 -2.37 10.02 4.57
N LEU A 94 -1.44 9.09 4.58
CA LEU A 94 -1.59 7.82 5.29
C LEU A 94 -1.50 7.98 6.82
N GLU A 95 -0.88 9.07 7.30
CA GLU A 95 -0.77 9.42 8.71
C GLU A 95 -1.99 10.20 9.24
N ASN A 96 -2.93 10.57 8.35
CA ASN A 96 -4.18 11.26 8.69
C ASN A 96 -5.22 11.01 7.59
N LEU A 97 -5.87 9.85 7.65
CA LEU A 97 -6.82 9.41 6.63
C LEU A 97 -8.13 10.23 6.67
N VAL A 98 -8.60 10.65 5.49
CA VAL A 98 -9.86 11.40 5.33
C VAL A 98 -11.11 10.49 5.44
N LEU A 99 -10.95 9.29 5.98
CA LEU A 99 -12.03 8.36 6.25
C LEU A 99 -12.51 8.49 7.69
N PHE A 100 -13.80 8.23 7.92
CA PHE A 100 -14.36 8.16 9.27
C PHE A 100 -13.89 6.91 10.02
N ASP A 101 -13.96 6.96 11.35
CA ASP A 101 -13.73 5.81 12.21
C ASP A 101 -14.69 4.68 11.81
N GLU A 102 -14.19 3.45 11.85
CA GLU A 102 -14.96 2.22 11.63
C GLU A 102 -15.82 2.26 10.34
N SER A 103 -15.26 2.80 9.25
CA SER A 103 -15.96 3.02 7.97
C SER A 103 -15.70 1.95 6.91
N VAL A 104 -14.62 1.16 7.05
CA VAL A 104 -14.21 0.14 6.07
C VAL A 104 -14.08 -1.24 6.70
N ASP A 105 -14.34 -2.28 5.92
CA ASP A 105 -14.22 -3.67 6.37
C ASP A 105 -12.77 -4.16 6.28
N VAL A 106 -12.03 -3.71 5.25
CA VAL A 106 -10.63 -4.08 5.03
C VAL A 106 -9.82 -2.88 4.55
N THR A 107 -8.61 -2.70 5.10
CA THR A 107 -7.62 -1.80 4.53
C THR A 107 -6.49 -2.58 3.90
N PHE A 108 -6.01 -2.10 2.77
CA PHE A 108 -4.83 -2.58 2.07
C PHE A 108 -3.81 -1.46 1.98
N ILE A 109 -2.54 -1.80 2.16
CA ILE A 109 -1.40 -0.99 1.74
C ILE A 109 -0.42 -1.89 1.01
N ASN A 110 -0.02 -1.51 -0.19
CA ASN A 110 0.85 -2.32 -1.04
C ASN A 110 2.00 -1.49 -1.59
N MET A 111 3.22 -1.80 -1.13
CA MET A 111 4.44 -1.13 -1.58
C MET A 111 4.39 0.41 -1.41
N ALA A 112 3.89 0.86 -0.26
CA ALA A 112 3.72 2.29 0.03
C ALA A 112 4.07 2.67 1.48
N LEU A 113 4.10 1.73 2.42
CA LEU A 113 4.39 2.03 3.83
C LEU A 113 5.82 2.54 4.02
N HIS A 114 6.79 2.04 3.23
CA HIS A 114 8.19 2.48 3.30
C HIS A 114 8.41 3.93 2.85
N HIS A 115 7.43 4.57 2.20
CA HIS A 115 7.45 5.99 1.86
C HIS A 115 6.82 6.89 2.94
N VAL A 116 6.24 6.31 4.00
CA VAL A 116 5.54 7.04 5.06
C VAL A 116 6.52 7.43 6.17
N LYS A 117 6.53 8.70 6.56
CA LYS A 117 7.46 9.21 7.56
C LYS A 117 7.27 8.53 8.92
N ASP A 118 6.03 8.42 9.38
CA ASP A 118 5.66 7.70 10.60
C ASP A 118 4.79 6.47 10.24
N ALA A 119 5.45 5.35 9.96
CA ALA A 119 4.81 4.10 9.60
C ALA A 119 3.87 3.58 10.70
N LYS A 120 4.21 3.79 11.98
CA LYS A 120 3.35 3.40 13.09
C LYS A 120 2.06 4.22 13.10
N LYS A 121 2.16 5.54 12.87
CA LYS A 121 0.99 6.42 12.79
C LYS A 121 0.06 6.02 11.65
N ALA A 122 0.61 5.63 10.50
CA ALA A 122 -0.20 5.10 9.40
C ALA A 122 -0.96 3.81 9.80
N ILE A 123 -0.32 2.91 10.55
CA ILE A 123 -0.97 1.70 11.07
C ILE A 123 -2.05 2.04 12.11
N GLU A 124 -1.86 3.07 12.94
CA GLU A 124 -2.90 3.60 13.85
C GLU A 124 -4.12 4.11 13.09
N GLU A 125 -3.91 4.85 11.99
CA GLU A 125 -4.99 5.32 11.14
C GLU A 125 -5.73 4.16 10.44
N MET A 126 -4.99 3.12 9.97
CA MET A 126 -5.62 1.90 9.46
C MET A 126 -6.54 1.27 10.52
N TYR A 127 -6.06 1.13 11.76
CA TYR A 127 -6.86 0.59 12.86
C TYR A 127 -8.09 1.44 13.15
N ARG A 128 -7.95 2.77 13.14
CA ARG A 128 -9.06 3.70 13.39
C ARG A 128 -10.19 3.51 12.38
N VAL A 129 -9.85 3.46 11.09
CA VAL A 129 -10.85 3.41 10.01
C VAL A 129 -11.45 2.04 9.78
N ILE A 130 -10.78 0.96 10.20
CA ILE A 130 -11.30 -0.41 10.11
C ILE A 130 -12.43 -0.60 11.12
N LYS A 131 -13.54 -1.19 10.68
CA LYS A 131 -14.64 -1.62 11.56
C LYS A 131 -14.18 -2.71 12.53
N ARG A 132 -14.91 -2.89 13.63
CA ARG A 132 -14.76 -4.06 14.50
C ARG A 132 -15.00 -5.34 13.68
N GLY A 133 -14.19 -6.36 13.90
CA GLY A 133 -14.18 -7.59 13.09
C GLY A 133 -13.53 -7.45 11.71
N GLY A 134 -13.03 -6.25 11.35
CA GLY A 134 -12.37 -6.00 10.07
C GLY A 134 -10.88 -6.32 10.08
N ARG A 135 -10.22 -6.13 8.96
CA ARG A 135 -8.87 -6.66 8.69
C ARG A 135 -7.95 -5.63 8.04
N VAL A 136 -6.66 -5.70 8.38
CA VAL A 136 -5.57 -5.00 7.67
C VAL A 136 -4.75 -6.00 6.86
N VAL A 137 -4.36 -5.60 5.65
CA VAL A 137 -3.39 -6.33 4.81
C VAL A 137 -2.29 -5.36 4.38
N ILE A 138 -1.05 -5.66 4.78
CA ILE A 138 0.14 -4.86 4.48
C ILE A 138 1.08 -5.71 3.64
N ALA A 139 1.43 -5.26 2.45
CA ALA A 139 2.50 -5.84 1.64
C ALA A 139 3.58 -4.80 1.42
N ASP A 140 4.81 -5.08 1.82
CA ASP A 140 5.91 -4.13 1.68
C ASP A 140 7.27 -4.84 1.62
N VAL A 141 8.34 -4.07 1.39
CA VAL A 141 9.70 -4.57 1.28
C VAL A 141 10.28 -4.96 2.64
N GLN A 142 11.03 -6.06 2.67
CA GLN A 142 11.88 -6.42 3.79
C GLN A 142 13.08 -5.49 3.90
N GLU A 143 13.69 -5.42 5.08
CA GLU A 143 14.90 -4.62 5.29
C GLU A 143 15.97 -4.94 4.25
N HIS A 144 16.61 -3.89 3.75
CA HIS A 144 17.71 -3.95 2.77
C HIS A 144 18.71 -2.79 2.99
N ASP A 145 19.86 -2.86 2.32
CA ASP A 145 20.96 -1.91 2.46
C ASP A 145 21.10 -0.93 1.28
N GLY A 146 20.16 -0.95 0.34
CA GLY A 146 20.12 -0.08 -0.85
C GLY A 146 19.88 1.40 -0.52
N LYS A 147 20.89 2.08 -0.01
CA LYS A 147 20.78 3.48 0.47
C LYS A 147 20.35 4.47 -0.61
N TRP A 148 20.62 4.15 -1.88
CA TRP A 148 20.22 4.97 -3.03
C TRP A 148 18.68 5.16 -3.10
N ALA A 149 17.90 4.22 -2.56
CA ALA A 149 16.44 4.32 -2.53
C ALA A 149 15.98 5.56 -1.74
N LYS A 150 16.67 5.93 -0.65
CA LYS A 150 16.40 7.17 0.08
C LYS A 150 16.71 8.43 -0.74
N GLU A 151 17.73 8.37 -1.57
CA GLU A 151 18.21 9.52 -2.33
C GLU A 151 17.44 9.70 -3.66
N GLU A 152 17.09 8.60 -4.32
CA GLU A 152 16.52 8.60 -5.67
C GLU A 152 15.02 8.29 -5.71
N MET A 153 14.52 7.45 -4.76
CA MET A 153 13.10 7.08 -4.65
C MET A 153 12.38 7.81 -3.51
N TYR A 154 13.13 8.52 -2.68
CA TYR A 154 12.64 9.24 -1.49
C TYR A 154 11.97 8.32 -0.48
N ASP A 155 12.54 7.11 -0.29
CA ASP A 155 12.13 6.18 0.73
C ASP A 155 12.47 6.74 2.12
N GLU A 156 11.51 6.72 3.03
CA GLU A 156 11.76 7.06 4.44
C GLU A 156 12.39 5.87 5.18
N TRP A 157 12.01 4.65 4.79
CA TRP A 157 12.47 3.40 5.37
C TRP A 157 13.12 2.52 4.31
N LEU A 158 14.26 1.90 4.63
CA LEU A 158 14.87 0.86 3.81
C LEU A 158 14.22 -0.50 4.10
N GLY A 159 12.90 -0.58 3.96
CA GLY A 159 12.10 -1.74 4.29
C GLY A 159 11.86 -1.94 5.79
N PHE A 160 11.22 -3.05 6.14
CA PHE A 160 10.83 -3.39 7.50
C PHE A 160 11.18 -4.84 7.84
N SER A 161 11.64 -5.08 9.08
CA SER A 161 11.70 -6.44 9.60
C SER A 161 10.31 -6.93 10.00
N ASN A 162 10.09 -8.26 9.93
CA ASN A 162 8.84 -8.85 10.39
C ASN A 162 8.57 -8.53 11.87
N SER A 163 9.61 -8.47 12.69
CA SER A 163 9.50 -8.14 14.12
C SER A 163 9.05 -6.69 14.35
N GLN A 164 9.46 -5.77 13.50
CA GLN A 164 9.05 -4.36 13.58
C GLN A 164 7.56 -4.20 13.22
N ILE A 165 7.11 -4.85 12.15
CA ILE A 165 5.68 -4.82 11.75
C ILE A 165 4.81 -5.51 12.80
N ASP A 166 5.22 -6.68 13.31
CA ASP A 166 4.53 -7.38 14.39
C ASP A 166 4.38 -6.50 15.63
N LYS A 167 5.46 -5.82 16.02
CA LYS A 167 5.46 -4.88 17.14
C LYS A 167 4.47 -3.73 16.92
N TYR A 168 4.50 -3.08 15.76
CA TYR A 168 3.59 -1.97 15.45
C TYR A 168 2.12 -2.43 15.48
N LEU A 169 1.81 -3.55 14.84
CA LEU A 169 0.44 -4.09 14.83
C LEU A 169 -0.06 -4.41 16.25
N LYS A 170 0.79 -5.03 17.10
CA LYS A 170 0.45 -5.34 18.50
C LYS A 170 0.23 -4.08 19.34
N GLU A 171 1.13 -3.09 19.23
CA GLU A 171 1.05 -1.85 20.00
C GLU A 171 -0.20 -1.03 19.64
N VAL A 172 -0.65 -1.08 18.39
CA VAL A 172 -1.87 -0.42 17.92
C VAL A 172 -3.14 -1.14 18.38
N GLY A 173 -3.05 -2.45 18.64
CA GLY A 173 -4.17 -3.23 19.17
C GLY A 173 -4.70 -4.33 18.25
N PHE A 174 -4.08 -4.53 17.09
CA PHE A 174 -4.44 -5.62 16.19
C PHE A 174 -4.15 -6.99 16.83
N LYS A 175 -4.92 -7.99 16.44
CA LYS A 175 -4.84 -9.39 16.87
C LYS A 175 -4.69 -10.33 15.69
N ASN A 176 -4.51 -11.63 15.97
CA ASN A 176 -4.39 -12.69 14.96
C ASN A 176 -3.36 -12.37 13.87
N ILE A 177 -2.25 -11.74 14.29
CA ILE A 177 -1.21 -11.25 13.39
C ILE A 177 -0.51 -12.43 12.71
N GLN A 178 -0.46 -12.41 11.40
CA GLN A 178 0.27 -13.37 10.57
C GLN A 178 1.16 -12.58 9.61
N ILE A 179 2.44 -12.92 9.59
CA ILE A 179 3.41 -12.30 8.68
C ILE A 179 4.12 -13.40 7.91
N GLU A 180 4.07 -13.35 6.60
CA GLU A 180 4.78 -14.28 5.74
C GLU A 180 5.76 -13.53 4.82
N ASN A 181 6.91 -14.13 4.60
CA ASN A 181 7.82 -13.71 3.56
C ASN A 181 7.42 -14.41 2.26
N THR A 182 7.15 -13.63 1.24
CA THR A 182 6.79 -14.19 -0.06
C THR A 182 8.05 -14.63 -0.82
N GLU A 183 7.86 -15.40 -1.91
CA GLU A 183 8.95 -15.68 -2.85
C GLU A 183 9.22 -14.51 -3.82
N LEU A 184 8.39 -13.45 -3.77
CA LEU A 184 8.51 -12.30 -4.64
C LEU A 184 9.58 -11.33 -4.13
N LYS A 185 10.16 -10.60 -5.08
CA LYS A 185 11.23 -9.64 -4.82
C LYS A 185 10.86 -8.26 -5.33
N CYS A 186 11.32 -7.26 -4.59
CA CYS A 186 11.47 -5.91 -5.07
C CYS A 186 12.95 -5.71 -5.46
N LYS A 187 13.20 -5.21 -6.65
CA LYS A 187 14.57 -5.03 -7.18
C LYS A 187 14.68 -3.75 -7.97
N GLY A 188 15.87 -3.17 -8.00
CA GLY A 188 16.10 -1.95 -8.76
C GLY A 188 17.57 -1.62 -8.90
N TYR A 189 17.84 -0.60 -9.72
CA TYR A 189 19.16 -0.05 -9.92
C TYR A 189 19.17 1.44 -9.61
N SER A 190 20.20 1.90 -8.93
CA SER A 190 20.44 3.33 -8.81
C SER A 190 20.81 3.95 -10.16
N SER A 191 20.76 5.26 -10.26
CA SER A 191 21.26 6.01 -11.42
C SER A 191 22.76 5.75 -11.72
N LYS A 192 23.50 5.23 -10.73
CA LYS A 192 24.92 4.85 -10.83
C LYS A 192 25.13 3.36 -11.12
N GLY A 193 24.06 2.59 -11.32
CA GLY A 193 24.11 1.16 -11.61
C GLY A 193 24.27 0.24 -10.38
N GLU A 194 24.06 0.74 -9.16
CA GLU A 194 24.06 -0.06 -7.94
C GLU A 194 22.77 -0.89 -7.89
N TYR A 195 22.90 -2.21 -7.85
CA TYR A 195 21.77 -3.14 -7.78
C TYR A 195 21.36 -3.39 -6.33
N THR A 196 20.07 -3.38 -6.08
CA THR A 196 19.49 -3.80 -4.80
C THR A 196 18.31 -4.73 -5.05
N GLU A 197 18.21 -5.79 -4.24
CA GLU A 197 17.09 -6.71 -4.22
C GLU A 197 16.67 -6.98 -2.79
N ALA A 198 15.38 -6.82 -2.50
CA ALA A 198 14.78 -7.11 -1.20
C ALA A 198 13.62 -8.10 -1.34
N GLY A 199 13.37 -8.90 -0.32
CA GLY A 199 12.17 -9.72 -0.23
C GLY A 199 10.92 -8.84 -0.07
N ILE A 200 9.76 -9.42 -0.32
CA ILE A 200 8.47 -8.79 -0.02
C ILE A 200 7.77 -9.64 1.04
N PHE A 201 7.32 -9.01 2.13
CA PHE A 201 6.46 -9.65 3.13
C PHE A 201 4.99 -9.27 2.91
N ILE A 202 4.10 -10.11 3.44
CA ILE A 202 2.69 -9.78 3.60
C ILE A 202 2.32 -10.00 5.06
N ALA A 203 1.79 -8.97 5.71
CA ALA A 203 1.25 -9.02 7.06
C ALA A 203 -0.28 -8.87 7.02
N VAL A 204 -0.95 -9.69 7.82
CA VAL A 204 -2.40 -9.67 8.00
C VAL A 204 -2.70 -9.62 9.48
N ALA A 205 -3.65 -8.81 9.88
CA ALA A 205 -4.11 -8.76 11.26
C ALA A 205 -5.58 -8.31 11.34
N ASP A 206 -6.25 -8.68 12.44
CA ASP A 206 -7.66 -8.40 12.65
C ASP A 206 -7.85 -7.35 13.76
N LYS A 207 -8.85 -6.47 13.57
CA LYS A 207 -9.39 -5.65 14.64
C LYS A 207 -10.52 -6.45 15.29
N GLU A 208 -10.37 -6.75 16.60
CA GLU A 208 -11.40 -7.50 17.34
C GLU A 208 -12.77 -6.80 17.35
N GLU A 209 -13.85 -7.59 17.61
CA GLU A 209 -15.25 -7.12 17.73
C GLU A 209 -15.45 -6.16 18.91
#